data_72898bfd9550bff76c79869e29ed8252
#
_entry.id   72898bfd9550bff76c79869e29ed8252
#
_cell.length_a   1.000
_cell.length_b   1.000
_cell.length_c   1.000
_cell.angle_alpha   90.00
_cell.angle_beta   90.00
_cell.angle_gamma   90.00
#
_symmetry.space_group_name_H-M   'P 1'
#
loop_
_entity.id
_entity.type
_entity.pdbx_description
1 polymer ?
#
loop_
_entity_poly.entity_id
_entity_poly.type
_entity_poly.pdbx_seq_one_letter_code
_entity_poly.pdbx_strand_id
1 'polypeptide(L)'
;LLILTNIVIFSGCTFINEEEKFNPVALKIESTDLAQTTRDEYTIPAGGGQLTVYSAEEKNPFCLVNWFEVNGVECYLNGVENDLYNDRADYSYDWGEIIISSATLPVKNNITIRPNLSGKERKIRIGLNCFKYDYRILDIIQLSNESNP
;
A
#
# COMPACT_ATOMS: atom_id res chain seq x y z
N LEU A 1 58.40 23.11 -40.35
CA LEU A 1 56.96 23.19 -40.31
C LEU A 1 56.42 22.09 -39.41
N LEU A 2 56.11 22.41 -38.11
CA LEU A 2 55.57 21.48 -37.13
C LEU A 2 54.02 21.50 -37.29
N ILE A 3 53.45 20.39 -37.67
CA ILE A 3 52.01 20.20 -37.67
C ILE A 3 51.65 19.63 -36.30
N LEU A 4 51.02 20.46 -35.43
CA LEU A 4 50.42 20.01 -34.17
C LEU A 4 49.03 19.42 -34.48
N THR A 5 48.95 18.10 -34.39
CA THR A 5 47.67 17.37 -34.47
C THR A 5 47.02 17.42 -33.08
N ASN A 6 45.97 18.24 -32.93
CA ASN A 6 45.10 18.19 -31.74
C ASN A 6 44.28 16.94 -31.75
N ILE A 7 44.61 15.99 -30.87
CA ILE A 7 43.73 14.84 -30.58
C ILE A 7 42.68 15.30 -29.56
N VAL A 8 41.45 15.52 -30.03
CA VAL A 8 40.29 15.75 -29.15
C VAL A 8 39.82 14.38 -28.70
N ILE A 9 40.14 14.05 -27.46
CA ILE A 9 39.58 12.85 -26.79
C ILE A 9 38.16 13.22 -26.35
N PHE A 10 37.15 12.78 -27.09
CA PHE A 10 35.80 12.73 -26.58
C PHE A 10 35.70 11.58 -25.57
N SER A 11 35.79 11.88 -24.28
CA SER A 11 35.35 10.96 -23.26
C SER A 11 33.83 10.94 -23.32
N GLY A 12 33.30 9.98 -24.08
CA GLY A 12 31.90 9.65 -24.06
C GLY A 12 31.53 9.18 -22.66
N CYS A 13 30.78 9.99 -21.91
CA CYS A 13 30.02 9.46 -20.80
C CYS A 13 29.03 8.47 -21.40
N THR A 14 29.35 7.21 -21.32
CA THR A 14 28.37 6.15 -21.43
C THR A 14 27.43 6.31 -20.24
N PHE A 15 26.30 6.96 -20.46
CA PHE A 15 25.15 6.79 -19.59
C PHE A 15 24.77 5.32 -19.71
N ILE A 16 25.19 4.53 -18.75
CA ILE A 16 24.64 3.21 -18.55
C ILE A 16 23.22 3.49 -18.05
N ASN A 17 22.26 3.46 -18.97
CA ASN A 17 20.87 3.28 -18.63
C ASN A 17 20.76 1.83 -18.11
N GLU A 18 21.18 1.60 -16.87
CA GLU A 18 20.59 0.55 -16.09
C GLU A 18 19.14 1.00 -15.89
N GLU A 19 18.24 0.47 -16.72
CA GLU A 19 16.84 0.40 -16.36
C GLU A 19 16.83 -0.33 -15.02
N GLU A 20 16.83 0.44 -13.92
CA GLU A 20 16.56 -0.12 -12.60
C GLU A 20 15.24 -0.85 -12.78
N LYS A 21 15.29 -2.19 -12.83
CA LYS A 21 14.08 -3.01 -12.89
C LYS A 21 13.30 -2.63 -11.64
N PHE A 22 12.24 -1.86 -11.86
CA PHE A 22 11.33 -1.46 -10.79
C PHE A 22 10.72 -2.74 -10.23
N ASN A 23 11.23 -3.19 -9.10
CA ASN A 23 10.66 -4.28 -8.33
C ASN A 23 9.77 -3.66 -7.26
N PRO A 24 8.45 -3.78 -7.39
CA PRO A 24 7.55 -3.25 -6.37
C PRO A 24 7.81 -3.93 -5.03
N VAL A 25 7.75 -3.14 -3.94
CA VAL A 25 7.94 -3.64 -2.58
C VAL A 25 6.97 -4.80 -2.31
N ALA A 26 7.49 -5.92 -1.84
CA ALA A 26 6.66 -7.05 -1.46
C ALA A 26 5.90 -6.71 -0.17
N LEU A 27 4.57 -6.89 -0.19
CA LEU A 27 3.72 -6.74 1.00
C LEU A 27 3.52 -8.08 1.68
N LYS A 28 3.48 -8.04 3.00
CA LYS A 28 2.98 -9.13 3.84
C LYS A 28 1.63 -8.74 4.42
N ILE A 29 0.67 -9.63 4.29
CA ILE A 29 -0.69 -9.46 4.79
C ILE A 29 -0.97 -10.61 5.76
N GLU A 30 -1.33 -10.25 6.98
CA GLU A 30 -1.73 -11.19 8.03
C GLU A 30 -3.21 -10.99 8.31
N SER A 31 -4.00 -12.03 8.11
CA SER A 31 -5.43 -12.05 8.41
C SER A 31 -5.93 -13.48 8.51
N THR A 32 -6.94 -13.69 9.34
CA THR A 32 -7.69 -14.97 9.40
C THR A 32 -8.99 -14.90 8.58
N ASP A 33 -9.39 -13.71 8.16
CA ASP A 33 -10.70 -13.43 7.57
C ASP A 33 -10.63 -13.21 6.06
N LEU A 34 -9.43 -12.94 5.52
CA LEU A 34 -9.21 -12.70 4.10
C LEU A 34 -8.97 -14.00 3.33
N ALA A 35 -9.66 -14.12 2.19
CA ALA A 35 -9.34 -15.09 1.15
C ALA A 35 -8.74 -14.37 -0.06
N GLN A 36 -7.54 -14.75 -0.47
CA GLN A 36 -6.89 -14.22 -1.64
C GLN A 36 -7.49 -14.81 -2.92
N THR A 37 -7.96 -13.97 -3.84
CA THR A 37 -8.51 -14.38 -5.14
C THR A 37 -7.52 -14.22 -6.28
N THR A 38 -6.77 -13.11 -6.27
CA THR A 38 -5.65 -12.84 -7.19
C THR A 38 -4.47 -12.28 -6.41
N ARG A 39 -3.42 -11.84 -7.11
CA ARG A 39 -2.20 -11.35 -6.45
C ARG A 39 -2.44 -10.22 -5.45
N ASP A 40 -3.31 -9.26 -5.80
CA ASP A 40 -3.56 -8.05 -5.00
C ASP A 40 -5.07 -7.84 -4.71
N GLU A 41 -5.91 -8.85 -4.99
CA GLU A 41 -7.35 -8.83 -4.72
C GLU A 41 -7.71 -9.90 -3.68
N TYR A 42 -8.56 -9.49 -2.75
CA TYR A 42 -8.97 -10.30 -1.61
C TYR A 42 -10.48 -10.24 -1.42
N THR A 43 -11.04 -11.28 -0.83
CA THR A 43 -12.43 -11.25 -0.35
C THR A 43 -12.46 -11.34 1.16
N ILE A 44 -13.44 -10.69 1.79
CA ILE A 44 -13.71 -10.77 3.23
C ILE A 44 -15.20 -11.04 3.45
N PRO A 45 -15.57 -11.80 4.49
CA PRO A 45 -16.99 -12.06 4.79
C PRO A 45 -17.78 -10.78 5.04
N ALA A 46 -19.11 -10.88 4.90
CA ALA A 46 -20.04 -9.79 5.21
C ALA A 46 -19.91 -9.28 6.66
N GLY A 47 -19.57 -10.17 7.60
CA GLY A 47 -19.32 -9.82 8.99
C GLY A 47 -18.11 -8.92 9.22
N GLY A 48 -17.32 -8.68 8.18
CA GLY A 48 -16.06 -7.95 8.28
C GLY A 48 -14.91 -8.80 8.81
N GLY A 49 -13.88 -8.14 9.33
CA GLY A 49 -12.68 -8.80 9.86
C GLY A 49 -11.51 -7.84 10.04
N GLN A 50 -10.35 -8.42 10.30
CA GLN A 50 -9.12 -7.66 10.54
C GLN A 50 -7.99 -8.16 9.67
N LEU A 51 -7.14 -7.21 9.24
CA LEU A 51 -5.90 -7.51 8.53
C LEU A 51 -4.79 -6.55 8.99
N THR A 52 -3.56 -7.05 8.95
CA THR A 52 -2.35 -6.25 9.16
C THR A 52 -1.53 -6.31 7.88
N VAL A 53 -1.18 -5.13 7.35
CA VAL A 53 -0.38 -4.99 6.12
C VAL A 53 0.91 -4.28 6.43
N TYR A 54 2.03 -4.82 5.94
CA TYR A 54 3.35 -4.22 6.11
C TYR A 54 4.31 -4.68 5.02
N SER A 55 5.46 -4.00 4.91
CA SER A 55 6.53 -4.41 4.00
C SER A 55 7.15 -5.74 4.44
N ALA A 56 7.29 -6.67 3.50
CA ALA A 56 8.05 -7.90 3.72
C ALA A 56 9.57 -7.70 3.57
N GLU A 57 10.01 -6.48 3.20
CA GLU A 57 11.41 -6.19 2.92
C GLU A 57 12.05 -5.42 4.07
N GLU A 58 13.09 -6.00 4.69
CA GLU A 58 13.84 -5.36 5.78
C GLU A 58 14.49 -4.03 5.38
N LYS A 59 14.90 -3.90 4.11
CA LYS A 59 15.54 -2.69 3.58
C LYS A 59 14.55 -1.55 3.30
N ASN A 60 13.26 -1.87 3.16
CA ASN A 60 12.19 -0.93 2.88
C ASN A 60 11.03 -1.11 3.87
N PRO A 61 11.24 -0.84 5.17
CA PRO A 61 10.25 -1.17 6.20
C PRO A 61 9.07 -0.20 6.28
N PHE A 62 9.09 0.86 5.45
CA PHE A 62 8.08 1.92 5.47
C PHE A 62 7.08 1.73 4.32
N CYS A 63 5.92 1.18 4.63
CA CYS A 63 4.73 1.19 3.78
C CYS A 63 3.57 1.72 4.62
N LEU A 64 2.96 2.81 4.20
CA LEU A 64 1.93 3.52 4.92
C LEU A 64 0.66 3.60 4.08
N VAL A 65 -0.48 3.29 4.66
CA VAL A 65 -1.76 3.64 4.04
C VAL A 65 -1.85 5.16 3.97
N ASN A 66 -2.07 5.70 2.79
CA ASN A 66 -2.21 7.14 2.57
C ASN A 66 -3.55 7.54 1.95
N TRP A 67 -4.29 6.60 1.38
CA TRP A 67 -5.66 6.80 0.93
C TRP A 67 -6.44 5.49 0.90
N PHE A 68 -7.75 5.60 0.78
CA PHE A 68 -8.64 4.49 0.47
C PHE A 68 -9.81 4.96 -0.40
N GLU A 69 -10.48 4.00 -1.03
CA GLU A 69 -11.73 4.20 -1.77
C GLU A 69 -12.75 3.17 -1.30
N VAL A 70 -13.96 3.61 -1.06
CA VAL A 70 -15.07 2.70 -0.74
C VAL A 70 -16.21 2.94 -1.73
N ASN A 71 -16.55 1.93 -2.52
CA ASN A 71 -17.58 1.99 -3.56
C ASN A 71 -17.43 3.20 -4.51
N GLY A 72 -16.20 3.53 -4.91
CA GLY A 72 -15.89 4.65 -5.80
C GLY A 72 -15.76 6.01 -5.11
N VAL A 73 -15.85 6.08 -3.79
CA VAL A 73 -15.63 7.33 -3.03
C VAL A 73 -14.25 7.29 -2.38
N GLU A 74 -13.37 8.17 -2.87
CA GLU A 74 -11.98 8.28 -2.37
C GLU A 74 -11.88 9.15 -1.11
N CYS A 75 -10.96 8.78 -0.23
CA CYS A 75 -10.57 9.55 0.94
C CYS A 75 -9.05 9.46 1.14
N TYR A 76 -8.40 10.61 1.31
CA TYR A 76 -6.98 10.71 1.60
C TYR A 76 -6.74 10.89 3.09
N LEU A 77 -5.75 10.15 3.64
CA LEU A 77 -5.31 10.30 5.02
C LEU A 77 -4.32 11.47 5.08
N ASN A 78 -4.83 12.66 5.35
CA ASN A 78 -3.99 13.86 5.44
C ASN A 78 -3.22 13.85 6.75
N GLY A 79 -1.92 14.14 6.68
CA GLY A 79 -1.09 14.32 7.87
C GLY A 79 -0.54 13.04 8.49
N VAL A 80 -0.71 11.88 7.88
CA VAL A 80 -0.19 10.59 8.39
C VAL A 80 1.30 10.68 8.78
N GLU A 81 2.11 11.36 7.96
CA GLU A 81 3.53 11.53 8.25
C GLU A 81 3.78 12.33 9.54
N ASN A 82 2.93 13.32 9.83
CA ASN A 82 3.05 14.13 11.06
C ASN A 82 2.56 13.37 12.28
N ASP A 83 1.51 12.56 12.14
CA ASP A 83 0.95 11.77 13.24
C ASP A 83 1.91 10.64 13.67
N LEU A 84 2.74 10.15 12.75
CA LEU A 84 3.76 9.12 13.03
C LEU A 84 4.91 9.60 13.91
N TYR A 85 5.08 10.90 14.17
CA TYR A 85 6.01 11.37 15.21
C TYR A 85 5.61 10.87 16.60
N ASN A 86 4.36 10.45 16.80
CA ASN A 86 3.84 9.86 18.02
C ASN A 86 3.77 8.32 17.97
N ASP A 87 4.48 7.69 17.02
CA ASP A 87 4.53 6.23 16.79
C ASP A 87 3.18 5.58 16.45
N ARG A 88 2.10 6.35 16.35
CA ARG A 88 0.77 5.83 16.06
C ARG A 88 -0.15 6.89 15.47
N ALA A 89 -0.93 6.49 14.47
CA ALA A 89 -2.01 7.26 13.87
C ALA A 89 -3.29 6.41 13.77
N ASP A 90 -4.41 6.94 14.24
CA ASP A 90 -5.70 6.25 14.30
C ASP A 90 -6.74 6.98 13.45
N TYR A 91 -7.37 6.27 12.52
CA TYR A 91 -8.40 6.79 11.64
C TYR A 91 -9.64 5.89 11.70
N SER A 92 -10.81 6.48 11.99
CA SER A 92 -12.07 5.76 12.09
C SER A 92 -13.10 6.29 11.09
N TYR A 93 -13.75 5.37 10.38
CA TYR A 93 -14.75 5.63 9.35
C TYR A 93 -15.95 4.69 9.53
N ASP A 94 -17.04 4.97 8.86
CA ASP A 94 -18.26 4.13 8.93
C ASP A 94 -17.98 2.68 8.51
N TRP A 95 -17.12 2.49 7.52
CA TRP A 95 -16.79 1.16 6.98
C TRP A 95 -15.74 0.41 7.80
N GLY A 96 -14.95 1.11 8.61
CA GLY A 96 -13.87 0.46 9.32
C GLY A 96 -12.93 1.44 10.04
N GLU A 97 -11.77 0.93 10.41
CA GLU A 97 -10.73 1.64 11.14
C GLU A 97 -9.35 1.31 10.55
N ILE A 98 -8.48 2.30 10.49
CA ILE A 98 -7.08 2.14 10.08
C ILE A 98 -6.21 2.65 11.22
N ILE A 99 -5.34 1.78 11.76
CA ILE A 99 -4.35 2.13 12.78
C ILE A 99 -2.97 1.88 12.20
N ILE A 100 -2.17 2.93 12.07
CA ILE A 100 -0.80 2.86 11.58
C ILE A 100 0.14 2.97 12.78
N SER A 101 1.05 2.00 12.93
CA SER A 101 2.02 1.96 14.03
C SER A 101 3.43 1.91 13.49
N SER A 102 4.26 2.85 13.90
CA SER A 102 5.70 2.95 13.61
C SER A 102 6.59 2.70 14.83
N ALA A 103 5.99 2.37 15.98
CA ALA A 103 6.74 2.07 17.21
C ALA A 103 7.78 0.96 17.03
N THR A 104 7.56 0.06 16.07
CA THR A 104 8.51 -0.97 15.65
C THR A 104 8.52 -1.10 14.14
N LEU A 105 9.68 -1.41 13.55
CA LEU A 105 9.77 -1.68 12.12
C LEU A 105 9.56 -3.17 11.83
N PRO A 106 8.96 -3.53 10.71
CA PRO A 106 8.33 -2.66 9.71
C PRO A 106 7.08 -1.95 10.24
N VAL A 107 6.76 -0.79 9.65
CA VAL A 107 5.53 -0.07 9.97
C VAL A 107 4.32 -0.96 9.69
N LYS A 108 3.42 -1.08 10.65
CA LYS A 108 2.22 -1.92 10.55
C LYS A 108 0.98 -1.08 10.35
N ASN A 109 0.21 -1.45 9.32
CA ASN A 109 -1.11 -0.89 9.06
C ASN A 109 -2.14 -1.93 9.48
N ASN A 110 -2.79 -1.72 10.63
CA ASN A 110 -3.86 -2.56 11.12
C ASN A 110 -5.19 -2.00 10.63
N ILE A 111 -5.93 -2.79 9.87
CA ILE A 111 -7.17 -2.40 9.23
C ILE A 111 -8.28 -3.30 9.77
N THR A 112 -9.30 -2.68 10.35
CA THR A 112 -10.52 -3.36 10.78
C THR A 112 -11.65 -2.98 9.83
N ILE A 113 -12.28 -3.97 9.20
CA ILE A 113 -13.43 -3.79 8.32
C ILE A 113 -14.69 -4.17 9.10
N ARG A 114 -15.60 -3.22 9.25
CA ARG A 114 -16.87 -3.42 9.97
C ARG A 114 -17.87 -4.23 9.14
N PRO A 115 -18.89 -4.85 9.77
CA PRO A 115 -19.92 -5.57 9.06
C PRO A 115 -20.57 -4.77 7.92
N ASN A 116 -20.80 -5.42 6.81
CA ASN A 116 -21.51 -4.86 5.67
C ASN A 116 -23.00 -5.18 5.77
N LEU A 117 -23.78 -4.20 6.20
CA LEU A 117 -25.24 -4.34 6.37
C LEU A 117 -26.03 -3.83 5.15
N SER A 118 -25.37 -3.46 4.07
CA SER A 118 -26.01 -2.83 2.91
C SER A 118 -26.82 -3.78 2.01
N GLY A 119 -26.67 -5.09 2.20
CA GLY A 119 -27.25 -6.10 1.31
C GLY A 119 -26.60 -6.19 -0.08
N LYS A 120 -25.53 -5.44 -0.32
CA LYS A 120 -24.71 -5.43 -1.56
C LYS A 120 -23.25 -5.60 -1.21
N GLU A 121 -22.47 -6.11 -2.15
CA GLU A 121 -21.01 -6.13 -2.00
C GLU A 121 -20.46 -4.72 -1.78
N ARG A 122 -19.45 -4.62 -0.91
CA ARG A 122 -18.68 -3.40 -0.69
C ARG A 122 -17.31 -3.57 -1.29
N LYS A 123 -16.91 -2.67 -2.18
CA LYS A 123 -15.57 -2.63 -2.74
C LYS A 123 -14.73 -1.65 -1.95
N ILE A 124 -13.59 -2.10 -1.45
CA ILE A 124 -12.65 -1.29 -0.68
C ILE A 124 -11.30 -1.38 -1.39
N ARG A 125 -10.72 -0.24 -1.76
CA ARG A 125 -9.37 -0.14 -2.29
C ARG A 125 -8.52 0.62 -1.28
N ILE A 126 -7.34 0.12 -1.00
CA ILE A 126 -6.42 0.71 -0.02
C ILE A 126 -5.09 0.96 -0.71
N GLY A 127 -4.71 2.22 -0.77
CA GLY A 127 -3.44 2.66 -1.33
C GLY A 127 -2.38 2.79 -0.25
N LEU A 128 -1.24 2.15 -0.47
CA LEU A 128 -0.07 2.23 0.37
C LEU A 128 1.05 2.94 -0.38
N ASN A 129 1.63 3.95 0.24
CA ASN A 129 2.86 4.58 -0.20
C ASN A 129 4.03 3.86 0.48
N CYS A 130 4.84 3.18 -0.32
CA CYS A 130 6.05 2.51 0.13
C CYS A 130 7.27 3.34 -0.30
N PHE A 131 8.34 3.27 0.46
CA PHE A 131 9.54 4.09 0.26
C PHE A 131 10.05 4.06 -1.19
N LYS A 132 10.57 5.19 -1.71
CA LYS A 132 11.11 5.39 -3.08
C LYS A 132 10.07 5.32 -4.21
N TYR A 133 8.91 5.95 -4.03
CA TYR A 133 7.87 6.06 -5.07
C TYR A 133 7.17 4.74 -5.43
N ASP A 134 7.35 3.69 -4.65
CA ASP A 134 6.58 2.48 -4.83
C ASP A 134 5.19 2.64 -4.22
N TYR A 135 4.19 2.44 -5.06
CA TYR A 135 2.80 2.58 -4.71
C TYR A 135 2.09 1.25 -4.89
N ARG A 136 1.46 0.77 -3.82
CA ARG A 136 0.75 -0.51 -3.84
C ARG A 136 -0.73 -0.29 -3.58
N ILE A 137 -1.56 -1.07 -4.25
CA ILE A 137 -3.01 -1.06 -4.06
C ILE A 137 -3.45 -2.46 -3.64
N LEU A 138 -4.27 -2.49 -2.60
CA LEU A 138 -5.00 -3.66 -2.15
C LEU A 138 -6.47 -3.49 -2.53
N ASP A 139 -7.01 -4.43 -3.30
CA ASP A 139 -8.41 -4.49 -3.64
C ASP A 139 -9.10 -5.54 -2.76
N ILE A 140 -10.11 -5.12 -1.98
CA ILE A 140 -10.87 -5.98 -1.06
C ILE A 140 -12.35 -5.91 -1.44
N ILE A 141 -12.94 -7.08 -1.68
CA ILE A 141 -14.38 -7.23 -1.88
C ILE A 141 -14.97 -7.80 -0.59
N GLN A 142 -15.75 -6.98 0.11
CA GLN A 142 -16.54 -7.46 1.25
C GLN A 142 -17.89 -7.98 0.75
N LEU A 143 -18.14 -9.23 1.04
CA LEU A 143 -19.37 -9.90 0.63
C LEU A 143 -20.58 -9.23 1.27
N SER A 144 -21.74 -9.39 0.63
CA SER A 144 -23.03 -9.02 1.23
C SER A 144 -23.50 -10.10 2.19
N ASN A 145 -24.24 -9.70 3.24
CA ASN A 145 -25.12 -10.64 3.90
C ASN A 145 -26.23 -10.98 2.90
N GLU A 146 -26.14 -12.13 2.24
CA GLU A 146 -27.32 -12.69 1.61
C GLU A 146 -28.32 -12.99 2.74
N SER A 147 -29.32 -12.14 2.89
CA SER A 147 -30.52 -12.51 3.62
C SER A 147 -31.06 -13.72 2.88
N ASN A 148 -30.82 -14.92 3.41
CA ASN A 148 -31.54 -16.10 2.97
C ASN A 148 -33.05 -15.73 2.92
N PRO A 149 -33.71 -15.91 1.78
CA PRO A 149 -35.12 -15.64 1.62
C PRO A 149 -35.96 -16.51 2.54
#